data_3dae78ef79ec9efa0f18546c372afd55
#
_entry.id   3dae78ef79ec9efa0f18546c372afd55
#
_cell.length_a   1.000
_cell.length_b   1.000
_cell.length_c   1.000
_cell.angle_alpha   90.00
_cell.angle_beta   90.00
_cell.angle_gamma   90.00
#
_symmetry.space_group_name_H-M   'P 1'
#
loop_
_entity.id
_entity.type
_entity.pdbx_description
1 polymer ?
#
loop_
_entity_poly.entity_id
_entity_poly.type
_entity_poly.pdbx_seq_one_letter_code
_entity_poly.pdbx_strand_id
1 'polypeptide(L)'
;MPTSEARRATPRAITAIAALAASALLAGCGIGGTPPSQGVPPGPGGGAAVQTVAPVPPAAGDGPPTMVMVIRHGEKPDGEEPGVDAAGNPDDSSMTRVGWDRAHGLVDLFDPAQGTPKPGLVRPTAIYAAGVTDDGEGQRTRETVDPLADKLGITAETRYGKGEEEELVEHVLAQPGPTLISWQHGEIPTIAEAFPSVTPTPPSEWPDDRFDVVWTFTKTADGWHFDQVPELVLPQDAATVIEDDDA
;
A
#
# COMPACT_ATOMS: atom_id res chain seq x y z
N MET A 1 -36.90 44.46 22.14
CA MET A 1 -36.49 44.98 20.85
C MET A 1 -35.20 45.78 21.03
N PRO A 2 -34.12 45.40 20.45
CA PRO A 2 -33.45 46.18 19.42
C PRO A 2 -32.90 45.27 18.28
N THR A 3 -33.08 45.72 17.16
CA THR A 3 -32.53 45.88 15.82
C THR A 3 -31.28 45.11 15.45
N SER A 4 -31.48 44.26 14.43
CA SER A 4 -30.52 43.54 13.58
C SER A 4 -29.68 44.51 12.74
N GLU A 5 -28.36 44.39 12.75
CA GLU A 5 -27.44 45.05 11.82
C GLU A 5 -26.70 44.02 10.97
N ALA A 6 -27.09 43.95 9.72
CA ALA A 6 -26.49 43.10 8.69
C ALA A 6 -25.16 43.71 8.20
N ARG A 7 -24.06 43.00 8.40
CA ARG A 7 -22.76 43.32 7.80
C ARG A 7 -22.63 42.70 6.41
N ARG A 8 -22.52 43.58 5.41
CA ARG A 8 -22.28 43.18 3.99
C ARG A 8 -20.85 42.71 3.79
N ALA A 9 -20.70 41.58 3.16
CA ALA A 9 -19.42 41.03 2.69
C ALA A 9 -19.10 41.58 1.30
N THR A 10 -17.88 42.10 1.12
CA THR A 10 -17.31 42.54 -0.16
C THR A 10 -16.57 41.36 -0.83
N PRO A 11 -16.72 41.13 -2.14
CA PRO A 11 -15.96 40.11 -2.85
C PRO A 11 -14.54 40.62 -3.21
N ARG A 12 -13.53 39.80 -2.94
CA ARG A 12 -12.14 40.00 -3.42
C ARG A 12 -11.96 39.41 -4.81
N ALA A 13 -11.43 40.23 -5.71
CA ALA A 13 -11.10 39.86 -7.09
C ALA A 13 -9.91 38.92 -7.15
N ILE A 14 -10.03 37.86 -7.99
CA ILE A 14 -8.96 36.93 -8.34
C ILE A 14 -8.26 37.46 -9.58
N THR A 15 -6.97 37.77 -9.46
CA THR A 15 -6.10 38.17 -10.58
C THR A 15 -5.43 36.90 -11.15
N ALA A 16 -5.75 36.56 -12.38
CA ALA A 16 -5.11 35.48 -13.14
C ALA A 16 -3.79 36.00 -13.76
N ILE A 17 -2.69 35.34 -13.53
CA ILE A 17 -1.41 35.54 -14.18
C ILE A 17 -1.17 34.42 -15.19
N ALA A 18 -1.16 34.81 -16.47
CA ALA A 18 -0.78 33.92 -17.58
C ALA A 18 0.75 33.98 -17.76
N ALA A 19 1.41 32.84 -17.79
CA ALA A 19 2.81 32.68 -18.14
C ALA A 19 2.97 32.03 -19.52
N LEU A 20 3.69 32.70 -20.41
CA LEU A 20 4.00 32.29 -21.79
C LEU A 20 5.05 31.17 -21.81
N ALA A 21 4.84 30.20 -22.70
CA ALA A 21 5.81 29.20 -23.10
C ALA A 21 6.78 29.74 -24.16
N ALA A 22 8.07 29.44 -24.01
CA ALA A 22 9.07 29.63 -25.05
C ALA A 22 9.69 28.25 -25.43
N SER A 23 9.47 27.86 -26.67
CA SER A 23 10.07 26.69 -27.31
C SER A 23 11.47 27.05 -27.84
N ALA A 24 12.45 26.13 -27.64
CA ALA A 24 13.72 26.14 -28.36
C ALA A 24 14.00 24.76 -28.94
N LEU A 25 13.94 24.64 -30.25
CA LEU A 25 14.46 23.54 -31.06
C LEU A 25 15.97 23.70 -31.23
N LEU A 26 16.71 22.59 -31.03
CA LEU A 26 18.08 22.45 -31.54
C LEU A 26 18.23 21.06 -32.15
N ALA A 27 18.34 21.04 -33.46
CA ALA A 27 18.73 19.87 -34.26
C ALA A 27 20.27 19.77 -34.28
N GLY A 28 20.80 18.55 -34.12
CA GLY A 28 22.21 18.23 -34.27
C GLY A 28 22.40 16.85 -34.90
N CYS A 29 22.72 16.83 -36.19
CA CYS A 29 23.20 15.65 -36.91
C CYS A 29 24.66 15.38 -36.56
N GLY A 30 25.01 14.10 -36.31
CA GLY A 30 26.38 13.64 -36.18
C GLY A 30 26.51 12.18 -36.66
N ILE A 31 27.23 12.03 -37.77
CA ILE A 31 27.49 10.82 -38.55
C ILE A 31 28.68 10.04 -37.98
N GLY A 32 28.61 8.70 -38.01
CA GLY A 32 29.72 7.84 -38.48
C GLY A 32 30.66 7.22 -37.45
N GLY A 33 30.82 5.91 -37.57
CA GLY A 33 32.08 5.25 -37.23
C GLY A 33 31.94 3.96 -36.39
N THR A 34 31.78 2.82 -37.07
CA THR A 34 32.03 1.47 -36.50
C THR A 34 33.52 1.17 -36.53
N PRO A 35 34.15 0.68 -35.46
CA PRO A 35 35.43 -0.01 -35.53
C PRO A 35 35.26 -1.55 -35.45
N PRO A 36 36.24 -2.33 -36.00
CA PRO A 36 36.10 -3.75 -36.21
C PRO A 36 36.38 -4.61 -34.96
N SER A 37 35.71 -5.76 -34.92
CA SER A 37 35.93 -6.86 -33.99
C SER A 37 37.36 -7.38 -34.02
N GLN A 38 38.00 -7.50 -32.87
CA GLN A 38 39.15 -8.39 -32.66
C GLN A 38 38.77 -9.49 -31.68
N GLY A 39 38.97 -10.73 -32.13
CA GLY A 39 38.65 -11.93 -31.38
C GLY A 39 39.61 -12.15 -30.21
N VAL A 40 39.06 -12.65 -29.12
CA VAL A 40 39.82 -13.15 -27.96
C VAL A 40 39.60 -14.67 -27.86
N PRO A 41 40.65 -15.46 -27.62
CA PRO A 41 40.56 -16.92 -27.55
C PRO A 41 39.92 -17.42 -26.25
N PRO A 42 39.33 -18.65 -26.24
CA PRO A 42 38.67 -19.19 -25.06
C PRO A 42 39.68 -19.72 -24.03
N GLY A 43 39.59 -19.27 -22.79
CA GLY A 43 40.25 -19.86 -21.65
C GLY A 43 39.34 -20.89 -20.94
N PRO A 44 39.93 -21.94 -20.36
CA PRO A 44 39.15 -23.04 -19.77
C PRO A 44 38.84 -22.81 -18.29
N GLY A 45 37.63 -23.20 -17.91
CA GLY A 45 37.30 -23.62 -16.56
C GLY A 45 36.79 -22.51 -15.60
N GLY A 46 35.56 -22.61 -15.23
CA GLY A 46 35.00 -21.82 -14.14
C GLY A 46 33.59 -22.30 -13.80
N GLY A 47 33.44 -22.81 -12.61
CA GLY A 47 32.25 -23.43 -12.05
C GLY A 47 30.94 -22.69 -12.33
N ALA A 48 29.90 -23.47 -12.53
CA ALA A 48 28.53 -23.01 -12.61
C ALA A 48 28.15 -22.31 -11.31
N ALA A 49 28.13 -20.97 -11.35
CA ALA A 49 27.43 -20.21 -10.33
C ALA A 49 25.94 -20.52 -10.47
N VAL A 50 25.37 -21.13 -9.44
CA VAL A 50 23.92 -21.24 -9.28
C VAL A 50 23.40 -19.81 -9.20
N GLN A 51 22.83 -19.32 -10.29
CA GLN A 51 22.10 -18.06 -10.30
C GLN A 51 20.78 -18.34 -9.54
N THR A 52 20.71 -17.85 -8.32
CA THR A 52 19.45 -17.73 -7.61
C THR A 52 18.60 -16.77 -8.44
N VAL A 53 17.66 -17.33 -9.21
CA VAL A 53 16.67 -16.55 -9.95
C VAL A 53 15.78 -15.91 -8.89
N ALA A 54 15.91 -14.57 -8.72
CA ALA A 54 14.93 -13.82 -7.94
C ALA A 54 13.54 -14.10 -8.52
N PRO A 55 12.49 -14.28 -7.69
CA PRO A 55 11.14 -14.48 -8.18
C PRO A 55 10.76 -13.30 -9.07
N VAL A 56 10.41 -13.60 -10.32
CA VAL A 56 9.86 -12.61 -11.25
C VAL A 56 8.50 -12.22 -10.72
N PRO A 57 8.23 -10.93 -10.44
CA PRO A 57 6.89 -10.50 -10.05
C PRO A 57 5.90 -10.91 -11.15
N PRO A 58 4.73 -11.46 -10.79
CA PRO A 58 3.72 -11.81 -11.78
C PRO A 58 3.30 -10.56 -12.55
N ALA A 59 3.28 -10.67 -13.87
CA ALA A 59 2.73 -9.63 -14.73
C ALA A 59 1.23 -9.44 -14.36
N ALA A 60 0.76 -8.19 -14.31
CA ALA A 60 -0.66 -7.90 -14.17
C ALA A 60 -1.43 -8.64 -15.29
N GLY A 61 -2.11 -9.73 -14.92
CA GLY A 61 -2.85 -10.59 -15.84
C GLY A 61 -4.35 -10.46 -15.58
N ASP A 62 -5.15 -10.74 -16.60
CA ASP A 62 -6.63 -10.74 -16.54
C ASP A 62 -7.20 -11.94 -15.74
N GLY A 63 -6.39 -12.56 -14.87
CA GLY A 63 -6.74 -13.73 -14.04
C GLY A 63 -7.03 -13.37 -12.59
N PRO A 64 -7.50 -14.34 -11.77
CA PRO A 64 -7.74 -14.14 -10.35
C PRO A 64 -6.48 -13.64 -9.64
N PRO A 65 -6.60 -13.03 -8.44
CA PRO A 65 -5.46 -12.44 -7.75
C PRO A 65 -4.34 -13.46 -7.57
N THR A 66 -3.12 -13.07 -7.91
CA THR A 66 -1.93 -13.89 -7.68
C THR A 66 -1.30 -13.59 -6.32
N MET A 67 -1.66 -12.46 -5.72
CA MET A 67 -1.23 -12.03 -4.39
C MET A 67 -2.30 -11.14 -3.76
N VAL A 68 -2.60 -11.40 -2.50
CA VAL A 68 -3.36 -10.51 -1.62
C VAL A 68 -2.44 -10.09 -0.48
N MET A 69 -2.39 -8.81 -0.22
CA MET A 69 -1.60 -8.19 0.85
C MET A 69 -2.57 -7.58 1.86
N VAL A 70 -2.33 -7.83 3.14
CA VAL A 70 -3.17 -7.30 4.22
C VAL A 70 -2.30 -6.50 5.17
N ILE A 71 -2.74 -5.29 5.49
CA ILE A 71 -2.11 -4.40 6.47
C ILE A 71 -3.11 -3.97 7.52
N ARG A 72 -2.63 -3.63 8.68
CA ARG A 72 -3.40 -2.90 9.68
C ARG A 72 -3.49 -1.43 9.30
N HIS A 73 -4.55 -0.73 9.74
CA HIS A 73 -4.61 0.74 9.69
C HIS A 73 -3.45 1.37 10.47
N GLY A 74 -3.06 2.60 10.13
CA GLY A 74 -2.02 3.36 10.84
C GLY A 74 -2.37 3.64 12.30
N GLU A 75 -1.41 4.18 13.05
CA GLU A 75 -1.47 4.39 14.50
C GLU A 75 -2.72 5.16 14.93
N LYS A 76 -3.46 4.57 15.84
CA LYS A 76 -4.66 5.15 16.45
C LYS A 76 -4.30 6.01 17.68
N PRO A 77 -5.16 6.97 18.09
CA PRO A 77 -5.00 7.65 19.36
C PRO A 77 -4.95 6.66 20.54
N ASP A 78 -4.00 6.87 21.44
CA ASP A 78 -3.76 6.05 22.64
C ASP A 78 -3.93 6.83 23.97
N GLY A 79 -4.32 8.12 23.85
CA GLY A 79 -4.47 9.05 24.98
C GLY A 79 -3.23 9.92 25.22
N GLU A 80 -2.07 9.58 24.65
CA GLU A 80 -0.86 10.42 24.66
C GLU A 80 -0.81 11.28 23.39
N GLU A 81 -1.11 10.69 22.23
CA GLU A 81 -1.17 11.37 20.95
C GLU A 81 -2.61 11.41 20.41
N PRO A 82 -3.17 12.62 20.13
CA PRO A 82 -4.52 12.76 19.60
C PRO A 82 -4.61 12.34 18.13
N GLY A 83 -5.80 11.88 17.72
CA GLY A 83 -6.14 11.74 16.32
C GLY A 83 -6.25 13.09 15.62
N VAL A 84 -5.90 13.12 14.34
CA VAL A 84 -6.01 14.30 13.49
C VAL A 84 -6.51 13.90 12.11
N ASP A 85 -7.39 14.74 11.52
CA ASP A 85 -7.80 14.56 10.12
C ASP A 85 -6.65 14.88 9.14
N ALA A 86 -6.86 14.64 7.86
CA ALA A 86 -5.87 14.92 6.81
C ALA A 86 -5.44 16.39 6.73
N ALA A 87 -6.22 17.33 7.29
CA ALA A 87 -5.87 18.76 7.39
C ALA A 87 -5.13 19.11 8.70
N GLY A 88 -4.96 18.13 9.61
CA GLY A 88 -4.32 18.29 10.90
C GLY A 88 -5.23 18.84 12.01
N ASN A 89 -6.55 18.87 11.82
CA ASN A 89 -7.50 19.22 12.86
C ASN A 89 -7.75 18.01 13.78
N PRO A 90 -8.05 18.23 15.09
CA PRO A 90 -8.37 17.14 16.00
C PRO A 90 -9.55 16.29 15.51
N ASP A 91 -9.37 14.98 15.43
CA ASP A 91 -10.39 13.99 15.07
C ASP A 91 -10.03 12.64 15.70
N ASP A 92 -10.74 12.25 16.76
CA ASP A 92 -10.46 11.00 17.49
C ASP A 92 -10.83 9.72 16.70
N SER A 93 -11.60 9.85 15.62
CA SER A 93 -11.89 8.74 14.70
C SER A 93 -10.79 8.53 13.66
N SER A 94 -9.89 9.49 13.51
CA SER A 94 -8.77 9.47 12.57
C SER A 94 -7.51 8.89 13.20
N MET A 95 -6.42 8.85 12.42
CA MET A 95 -5.10 8.41 12.87
C MET A 95 -4.35 9.52 13.62
N THR A 96 -3.31 9.14 14.36
CA THR A 96 -2.31 10.08 14.87
C THR A 96 -1.46 10.64 13.73
N ARG A 97 -0.59 11.64 14.01
CA ARG A 97 0.39 12.12 13.02
C ARG A 97 1.33 11.02 12.57
N VAL A 98 1.73 10.13 13.47
CA VAL A 98 2.56 8.95 13.14
C VAL A 98 1.83 8.03 12.17
N GLY A 99 0.53 7.80 12.38
CA GLY A 99 -0.30 7.03 11.45
C GLY A 99 -0.38 7.64 10.04
N TRP A 100 -0.45 8.97 9.94
CA TRP A 100 -0.37 9.66 8.66
C TRP A 100 1.01 9.58 8.00
N ASP A 101 2.09 9.67 8.80
CA ASP A 101 3.46 9.47 8.29
C ASP A 101 3.62 8.05 7.74
N ARG A 102 3.04 7.03 8.41
CA ARG A 102 2.98 5.65 7.89
C ARG A 102 2.20 5.58 6.58
N ALA A 103 0.99 6.14 6.52
CA ALA A 103 0.18 6.15 5.30
C ALA A 103 0.93 6.74 4.10
N HIS A 104 1.70 7.81 4.31
CA HIS A 104 2.56 8.38 3.28
C HIS A 104 3.76 7.48 2.95
N GLY A 105 4.37 6.81 3.94
CA GLY A 105 5.46 5.86 3.75
C GLY A 105 5.06 4.63 2.93
N LEU A 106 3.81 4.18 3.08
CA LEU A 106 3.26 3.07 2.29
C LEU A 106 3.22 3.38 0.78
N VAL A 107 3.17 4.65 0.38
CA VAL A 107 3.25 5.04 -1.03
C VAL A 107 4.55 4.56 -1.66
N ASP A 108 5.69 4.83 -1.00
CA ASP A 108 6.99 4.40 -1.51
C ASP A 108 7.22 2.89 -1.32
N LEU A 109 6.59 2.27 -0.33
CA LEU A 109 6.67 0.83 -0.10
C LEU A 109 6.03 0.04 -1.25
N PHE A 110 4.85 0.45 -1.71
CA PHE A 110 4.06 -0.27 -2.72
C PHE A 110 4.21 0.28 -4.15
N ASP A 111 4.56 1.57 -4.31
CA ASP A 111 4.75 2.21 -5.61
C ASP A 111 5.96 3.17 -5.59
N PRO A 112 7.18 2.65 -5.38
CA PRO A 112 8.36 3.48 -5.32
C PRO A 112 8.57 4.25 -6.63
N ALA A 113 9.05 5.50 -6.52
CA ALA A 113 9.30 6.35 -7.69
C ALA A 113 10.38 5.77 -8.63
N GLN A 114 11.24 4.89 -8.14
CA GLN A 114 12.26 4.18 -8.91
C GLN A 114 12.34 2.72 -8.45
N GLY A 115 12.49 1.80 -9.42
CA GLY A 115 12.63 0.37 -9.13
C GLY A 115 11.28 -0.35 -8.98
N THR A 116 11.26 -1.36 -8.12
CA THR A 116 10.10 -2.20 -7.81
C THR A 116 9.81 -2.14 -6.33
N PRO A 117 8.60 -2.50 -5.88
CA PRO A 117 8.30 -2.66 -4.47
C PRO A 117 9.30 -3.54 -3.74
N LYS A 118 9.33 -3.47 -2.42
CA LYS A 118 10.17 -4.30 -1.56
C LYS A 118 9.98 -5.79 -1.90
N PRO A 119 11.05 -6.63 -1.87
CA PRO A 119 10.93 -8.07 -2.08
C PRO A 119 9.83 -8.68 -1.20
N GLY A 120 8.97 -9.50 -1.79
CA GLY A 120 7.79 -10.04 -1.14
C GLY A 120 6.52 -9.21 -1.32
N LEU A 121 6.62 -7.97 -1.82
CA LEU A 121 5.49 -7.09 -2.10
C LEU A 121 5.36 -6.82 -3.60
N VAL A 122 4.15 -6.46 -4.02
CA VAL A 122 3.85 -6.04 -5.40
C VAL A 122 3.01 -4.77 -5.38
N ARG A 123 3.05 -4.02 -6.46
CA ARG A 123 2.17 -2.87 -6.67
C ARG A 123 0.72 -3.35 -6.76
N PRO A 124 -0.22 -2.91 -5.91
CA PRO A 124 -1.60 -3.31 -5.97
C PRO A 124 -2.30 -2.71 -7.19
N THR A 125 -3.26 -3.46 -7.75
CA THR A 125 -4.18 -2.99 -8.79
C THR A 125 -5.59 -2.78 -8.26
N ALA A 126 -5.87 -3.25 -7.05
CA ALA A 126 -7.10 -3.01 -6.30
C ALA A 126 -6.75 -2.76 -4.82
N ILE A 127 -7.51 -1.88 -4.17
CA ILE A 127 -7.37 -1.53 -2.76
C ILE A 127 -8.74 -1.67 -2.10
N TYR A 128 -8.77 -2.31 -0.94
CA TYR A 128 -9.95 -2.44 -0.07
C TYR A 128 -9.64 -1.87 1.30
N ALA A 129 -10.63 -1.23 1.90
CA ALA A 129 -10.60 -0.77 3.27
C ALA A 129 -11.96 -1.02 3.92
N ALA A 130 -12.02 -1.11 5.25
CA ALA A 130 -13.29 -1.29 5.93
C ALA A 130 -14.22 -0.10 5.70
N GLY A 131 -15.50 -0.40 5.53
CA GLY A 131 -16.55 0.61 5.40
C GLY A 131 -16.60 1.55 6.59
N VAL A 132 -16.75 2.84 6.32
CA VAL A 132 -16.86 3.85 7.38
C VAL A 132 -18.30 3.92 7.87
N THR A 133 -18.49 3.72 9.16
CA THR A 133 -19.79 3.85 9.84
C THR A 133 -20.04 5.27 10.33
N ASP A 134 -21.27 5.57 10.75
CA ASP A 134 -21.66 6.91 11.26
C ASP A 134 -20.89 7.32 12.53
N ASP A 135 -20.40 6.35 13.32
CA ASP A 135 -19.57 6.55 14.52
C ASP A 135 -18.05 6.51 14.22
N GLY A 136 -17.66 6.48 12.94
CA GLY A 136 -16.27 6.60 12.49
C GLY A 136 -15.49 5.28 12.50
N GLU A 137 -16.12 4.13 12.79
CA GLU A 137 -15.46 2.84 12.60
C GLU A 137 -15.08 2.65 11.12
N GLY A 138 -13.92 2.10 10.83
CA GLY A 138 -13.42 1.96 9.47
C GLY A 138 -12.70 3.20 8.90
N GLN A 139 -12.82 4.39 9.49
CA GLN A 139 -12.22 5.60 8.96
C GLN A 139 -10.69 5.45 8.81
N ARG A 140 -9.98 4.99 9.85
CA ARG A 140 -8.52 4.79 9.84
C ARG A 140 -8.05 3.82 8.77
N THR A 141 -8.80 2.75 8.49
CA THR A 141 -8.43 1.77 7.45
C THR A 141 -8.40 2.41 6.07
N ARG A 142 -9.38 3.27 5.77
CA ARG A 142 -9.44 4.02 4.52
C ARG A 142 -8.33 5.07 4.46
N GLU A 143 -8.19 5.91 5.51
CA GLU A 143 -7.17 6.96 5.57
C GLU A 143 -5.75 6.42 5.40
N THR A 144 -5.49 5.20 5.90
CA THR A 144 -4.17 4.55 5.75
C THR A 144 -3.81 4.32 4.29
N VAL A 145 -4.77 4.00 3.44
CA VAL A 145 -4.51 3.68 2.02
C VAL A 145 -4.87 4.81 1.06
N ASP A 146 -5.56 5.87 1.51
CA ASP A 146 -5.94 7.00 0.65
C ASP A 146 -4.74 7.62 -0.09
N PRO A 147 -3.56 7.90 0.54
CA PRO A 147 -2.41 8.46 -0.18
C PRO A 147 -1.88 7.54 -1.29
N LEU A 148 -1.87 6.22 -1.06
CA LEU A 148 -1.47 5.24 -2.06
C LEU A 148 -2.52 5.12 -3.17
N ALA A 149 -3.80 5.09 -2.83
CA ALA A 149 -4.91 5.05 -3.77
C ALA A 149 -4.88 6.25 -4.72
N ASP A 150 -4.68 7.45 -4.18
CA ASP A 150 -4.51 8.70 -4.96
C ASP A 150 -3.29 8.61 -5.91
N LYS A 151 -2.15 8.13 -5.41
CA LYS A 151 -0.93 7.94 -6.21
C LYS A 151 -1.14 6.98 -7.38
N LEU A 152 -1.89 5.91 -7.16
CA LEU A 152 -2.18 4.88 -8.16
C LEU A 152 -3.34 5.24 -9.08
N GLY A 153 -4.14 6.26 -8.75
CA GLY A 153 -5.38 6.60 -9.46
C GLY A 153 -6.47 5.54 -9.27
N ILE A 154 -6.47 4.85 -8.12
CA ILE A 154 -7.43 3.81 -7.73
C ILE A 154 -8.38 4.42 -6.69
N THR A 155 -9.66 4.03 -6.73
CA THR A 155 -10.58 4.31 -5.61
C THR A 155 -10.58 3.09 -4.69
N ALA A 156 -10.30 3.29 -3.40
CA ALA A 156 -10.43 2.22 -2.42
C ALA A 156 -11.89 1.76 -2.30
N GLU A 157 -12.12 0.46 -2.39
CA GLU A 157 -13.44 -0.16 -2.22
C GLU A 157 -13.74 -0.31 -0.72
N THR A 158 -14.87 0.22 -0.27
CA THR A 158 -15.25 0.29 1.14
C THR A 158 -16.63 -0.30 1.45
N ARG A 159 -17.12 -1.19 0.59
CA ARG A 159 -18.47 -1.79 0.76
C ARG A 159 -18.58 -2.79 1.89
N TYR A 160 -17.45 -3.38 2.32
CA TYR A 160 -17.39 -4.38 3.38
C TYR A 160 -16.96 -3.72 4.68
N GLY A 161 -17.64 -4.06 5.78
CA GLY A 161 -17.32 -3.58 7.11
C GLY A 161 -16.83 -4.72 8.01
N LYS A 162 -16.57 -4.38 9.27
CA LYS A 162 -16.26 -5.35 10.32
C LYS A 162 -17.39 -6.37 10.46
N GLY A 163 -17.02 -7.67 10.48
CA GLY A 163 -17.92 -8.81 10.51
C GLY A 163 -18.31 -9.34 9.12
N GLU A 164 -17.78 -8.77 8.03
CA GLU A 164 -18.01 -9.18 6.65
C GLU A 164 -16.71 -9.64 5.97
N GLU A 165 -15.74 -10.18 6.76
CA GLU A 165 -14.41 -10.59 6.28
C GLU A 165 -14.48 -11.76 5.30
N GLU A 166 -15.41 -12.72 5.52
CA GLU A 166 -15.61 -13.87 4.61
C GLU A 166 -16.09 -13.39 3.24
N GLU A 167 -17.09 -12.49 3.21
CA GLU A 167 -17.64 -11.92 1.98
C GLU A 167 -16.61 -11.04 1.25
N LEU A 168 -15.79 -10.29 2.02
CA LEU A 168 -14.67 -9.54 1.47
C LEU A 168 -13.69 -10.47 0.75
N VAL A 169 -13.24 -11.54 1.41
CA VAL A 169 -12.28 -12.49 0.84
C VAL A 169 -12.88 -13.20 -0.37
N GLU A 170 -14.13 -13.69 -0.29
CA GLU A 170 -14.81 -14.30 -1.44
C GLU A 170 -14.81 -13.34 -2.65
N HIS A 171 -15.15 -12.07 -2.42
CA HIS A 171 -15.16 -11.08 -3.46
C HIS A 171 -13.75 -10.82 -4.02
N VAL A 172 -12.75 -10.60 -3.16
CA VAL A 172 -11.35 -10.34 -3.55
C VAL A 172 -10.80 -11.50 -4.38
N LEU A 173 -11.06 -12.75 -3.99
CA LEU A 173 -10.58 -13.93 -4.71
C LEU A 173 -11.22 -14.11 -6.09
N ALA A 174 -12.32 -13.44 -6.36
CA ALA A 174 -12.98 -13.42 -7.67
C ALA A 174 -12.49 -12.26 -8.58
N GLN A 175 -11.69 -11.31 -8.06
CA GLN A 175 -11.19 -10.17 -8.83
C GLN A 175 -9.81 -10.44 -9.43
N PRO A 176 -9.44 -9.80 -10.55
CA PRO A 176 -8.13 -9.94 -11.15
C PRO A 176 -7.08 -9.06 -10.44
N GLY A 177 -5.83 -9.52 -10.47
CA GLY A 177 -4.66 -8.73 -10.12
C GLY A 177 -4.32 -8.70 -8.62
N PRO A 178 -3.15 -8.13 -8.28
CA PRO A 178 -2.72 -7.97 -6.89
C PRO A 178 -3.62 -7.02 -6.11
N THR A 179 -3.99 -7.42 -4.90
CA THR A 179 -4.90 -6.67 -4.04
C THR A 179 -4.23 -6.28 -2.73
N LEU A 180 -4.49 -5.06 -2.25
CA LEU A 180 -4.15 -4.60 -0.91
C LEU A 180 -5.44 -4.42 -0.08
N ILE A 181 -5.45 -4.95 1.14
CA ILE A 181 -6.53 -4.80 2.10
C ILE A 181 -5.97 -4.06 3.33
N SER A 182 -6.59 -2.96 3.73
CA SER A 182 -6.33 -2.27 5.00
C SER A 182 -7.48 -2.55 5.97
N TRP A 183 -7.18 -3.13 7.15
CA TRP A 183 -8.23 -3.59 8.06
C TRP A 183 -7.92 -3.30 9.53
N GLN A 184 -8.89 -3.60 10.41
CA GLN A 184 -8.69 -3.58 11.86
C GLN A 184 -7.93 -4.83 12.30
N HIS A 185 -6.93 -4.66 13.15
CA HIS A 185 -6.03 -5.74 13.56
C HIS A 185 -6.74 -6.96 14.17
N GLY A 186 -7.80 -6.74 14.97
CA GLY A 186 -8.56 -7.83 15.60
C GLY A 186 -9.28 -8.74 14.61
N GLU A 187 -9.51 -8.27 13.38
CA GLU A 187 -10.25 -9.01 12.35
C GLU A 187 -9.31 -9.51 11.21
N ILE A 188 -8.02 -9.13 11.21
CA ILE A 188 -7.08 -9.62 10.19
C ILE A 188 -6.89 -11.16 10.25
N PRO A 189 -6.84 -11.81 11.44
CA PRO A 189 -6.84 -13.27 11.50
C PRO A 189 -8.08 -13.90 10.85
N THR A 190 -9.27 -13.31 11.01
CA THR A 190 -10.51 -13.77 10.35
C THR A 190 -10.41 -13.66 8.83
N ILE A 191 -9.80 -12.59 8.32
CA ILE A 191 -9.49 -12.49 6.88
C ILE A 191 -8.59 -13.65 6.44
N ALA A 192 -7.54 -13.96 7.21
CA ALA A 192 -6.63 -15.05 6.88
C ALA A 192 -7.31 -16.45 6.91
N GLU A 193 -8.22 -16.68 7.86
CA GLU A 193 -9.00 -17.92 7.97
C GLU A 193 -9.97 -18.12 6.79
N ALA A 194 -10.45 -17.05 6.18
CA ALA A 194 -11.35 -17.10 5.02
C ALA A 194 -10.66 -17.54 3.72
N PHE A 195 -9.32 -17.57 3.66
CA PHE A 195 -8.60 -18.09 2.50
C PHE A 195 -8.62 -19.60 2.46
N PRO A 196 -8.86 -20.23 1.29
CA PRO A 196 -8.80 -21.69 1.17
C PRO A 196 -7.35 -22.19 1.16
N SER A 197 -7.02 -23.13 2.03
CA SER A 197 -5.74 -23.86 2.01
C SER A 197 -4.50 -22.96 2.13
N VAL A 198 -4.34 -22.27 3.26
CA VAL A 198 -3.18 -21.42 3.57
C VAL A 198 -2.06 -22.24 4.20
N THR A 199 -0.81 -22.03 3.75
CA THR A 199 0.38 -22.68 4.32
C THR A 199 1.59 -21.72 4.21
N PRO A 200 2.41 -21.54 5.28
CA PRO A 200 2.16 -21.97 6.66
C PRO A 200 0.88 -21.36 7.25
N THR A 201 0.47 -21.82 8.42
CA THR A 201 -0.66 -21.21 9.14
C THR A 201 -0.28 -19.80 9.58
N PRO A 202 -1.10 -18.78 9.28
CA PRO A 202 -0.90 -17.43 9.81
C PRO A 202 -1.02 -17.37 11.34
N PRO A 203 -0.43 -16.40 12.02
CA PRO A 203 -0.68 -16.15 13.44
C PRO A 203 -2.16 -15.99 13.75
N SER A 204 -2.58 -16.52 14.89
CA SER A 204 -3.99 -16.48 15.34
C SER A 204 -4.42 -15.11 15.89
N GLU A 205 -3.45 -14.26 16.22
CA GLU A 205 -3.67 -12.92 16.73
C GLU A 205 -2.75 -11.89 16.05
N TRP A 206 -3.20 -10.64 15.97
CA TRP A 206 -2.39 -9.50 15.57
C TRP A 206 -2.18 -8.61 16.78
N PRO A 207 -0.93 -8.42 17.29
CA PRO A 207 -0.66 -7.65 18.49
C PRO A 207 -1.12 -6.19 18.40
N ASP A 208 -1.60 -5.67 19.52
CA ASP A 208 -2.14 -4.30 19.63
C ASP A 208 -1.13 -3.19 19.29
N ASP A 209 0.16 -3.44 19.52
CA ASP A 209 1.27 -2.51 19.33
C ASP A 209 1.97 -2.65 17.96
N ARG A 210 1.55 -3.62 17.10
CA ARG A 210 2.14 -3.82 15.78
C ARG A 210 1.31 -3.13 14.69
N PHE A 211 1.96 -2.25 13.94
CA PHE A 211 1.40 -1.52 12.80
C PHE A 211 2.24 -1.66 11.53
N ASP A 212 3.36 -2.35 11.61
CA ASP A 212 4.51 -2.27 10.72
C ASP A 212 4.78 -3.58 9.93
N VAL A 213 3.73 -4.38 9.70
CA VAL A 213 3.84 -5.68 9.00
C VAL A 213 2.80 -5.77 7.89
N VAL A 214 3.21 -6.32 6.75
CA VAL A 214 2.31 -6.75 5.67
C VAL A 214 2.19 -8.27 5.72
N TRP A 215 0.98 -8.79 5.87
CA TRP A 215 0.69 -10.20 5.61
C TRP A 215 0.48 -10.41 4.13
N THR A 216 1.13 -11.40 3.55
CA THR A 216 1.03 -11.70 2.12
C THR A 216 0.51 -13.11 1.88
N PHE A 217 -0.43 -13.22 0.97
CA PHE A 217 -1.01 -14.48 0.52
C PHE A 217 -0.73 -14.61 -0.98
N THR A 218 0.19 -15.50 -1.35
CA THR A 218 0.57 -15.72 -2.74
C THR A 218 -0.09 -16.99 -3.27
N LYS A 219 -0.79 -16.91 -4.39
CA LYS A 219 -1.45 -18.06 -5.02
C LYS A 219 -0.42 -19.05 -5.52
N THR A 220 -0.62 -20.33 -5.17
CA THR A 220 0.18 -21.48 -5.60
C THR A 220 -0.70 -22.52 -6.29
N ALA A 221 -0.12 -23.60 -6.79
CA ALA A 221 -0.88 -24.71 -7.34
C ALA A 221 -1.74 -25.44 -6.28
N ASP A 222 -1.26 -25.46 -5.03
CA ASP A 222 -1.84 -26.26 -3.94
C ASP A 222 -2.68 -25.41 -2.95
N GLY A 223 -2.80 -24.11 -3.16
CA GLY A 223 -3.52 -23.19 -2.27
C GLY A 223 -2.88 -21.82 -2.21
N TRP A 224 -2.71 -21.28 -1.01
CA TRP A 224 -2.11 -19.97 -0.75
C TRP A 224 -0.90 -20.12 0.15
N HIS A 225 0.20 -19.51 -0.28
CA HIS A 225 1.40 -19.40 0.55
C HIS A 225 1.31 -18.13 1.37
N PHE A 226 1.37 -18.25 2.70
CA PHE A 226 1.44 -17.15 3.63
C PHE A 226 2.88 -16.75 3.92
N ASP A 227 3.15 -15.47 3.96
CA ASP A 227 4.41 -14.89 4.43
C ASP A 227 4.14 -13.53 5.08
N GLN A 228 5.13 -12.97 5.76
CA GLN A 228 5.06 -11.68 6.41
C GLN A 228 6.24 -10.81 5.98
N VAL A 229 5.98 -9.54 5.66
CA VAL A 229 7.00 -8.57 5.26
C VAL A 229 6.96 -7.38 6.21
N PRO A 230 8.00 -7.15 7.05
CA PRO A 230 8.10 -5.92 7.84
C PRO A 230 8.09 -4.69 6.93
N GLU A 231 7.31 -3.67 7.24
CA GLU A 231 7.17 -2.47 6.40
C GLU A 231 8.46 -1.65 6.37
N LEU A 232 9.01 -1.33 7.54
CA LEU A 232 10.21 -0.51 7.73
C LEU A 232 10.08 0.87 7.05
N VAL A 233 8.90 1.47 7.12
CA VAL A 233 8.61 2.80 6.56
C VAL A 233 8.88 3.91 7.58
N LEU A 234 8.83 3.60 8.88
CA LEU A 234 9.13 4.54 9.95
C LEU A 234 10.38 4.09 10.75
N PRO A 235 11.11 5.03 11.37
CA PRO A 235 12.34 4.71 12.11
C PRO A 235 12.15 3.74 13.29
N GLN A 236 10.95 3.69 13.88
CA GLN A 236 10.60 2.81 15.00
C GLN A 236 10.11 1.44 14.56
N ASP A 237 9.92 1.18 13.27
CA ASP A 237 9.39 -0.08 12.77
C ASP A 237 10.33 -1.24 13.10
N ALA A 238 9.76 -2.34 13.58
CA ALA A 238 10.50 -3.55 13.88
C ALA A 238 10.84 -4.34 12.61
N ALA A 239 12.03 -4.91 12.56
CA ALA A 239 12.44 -5.80 11.47
C ALA A 239 11.95 -7.25 11.66
N THR A 240 11.22 -7.54 12.74
CA THR A 240 10.67 -8.85 13.07
C THR A 240 9.25 -9.00 12.57
N VAL A 241 8.85 -10.22 12.28
CA VAL A 241 7.48 -10.61 11.97
C VAL A 241 6.66 -10.83 13.25
N ILE A 242 5.35 -11.06 13.09
CA ILE A 242 4.45 -11.46 14.18
C ILE A 242 4.59 -12.97 14.37
N GLU A 243 4.84 -13.40 15.59
CA GLU A 243 4.92 -14.81 15.99
C GLU A 243 3.73 -15.14 16.90
N ASP A 244 3.26 -16.40 16.89
CA ASP A 244 2.30 -16.85 17.91
C ASP A 244 3.01 -16.97 19.26
N ASP A 245 2.36 -16.54 20.34
CA ASP A 245 2.90 -16.61 21.70
C ASP A 245 3.11 -18.04 22.21
N ASP A 246 2.60 -19.06 21.49
CA ASP A 246 2.65 -20.48 21.84
C ASP A 246 3.59 -21.34 20.94
N ALA A 247 4.55 -20.74 20.21
CA ALA A 247 5.45 -21.46 19.29
C ALA A 247 6.80 -21.87 19.94
#